data_d43a717d2d38b798f5f2de8b9f4f912a
#
_entry.id   d43a717d2d38b798f5f2de8b9f4f912a
#
_cell.length_a   1.000
_cell.length_b   1.000
_cell.length_c   1.000
_cell.angle_alpha   90.00
_cell.angle_beta   90.00
_cell.angle_gamma   90.00
#
_symmetry.space_group_name_H-M   'P 1'
#
loop_
_entity.id
_entity.type
_entity.pdbx_description
1 polymer ?
#
loop_
_entity_poly.entity_id
_entity_poly.type
_entity_poly.pdbx_seq_one_letter_code
_entity_poly.pdbx_strand_id
1 'polypeptide(L)'
;ALVISLAMSLFAIWVGFRLSNGIYNATETNIIAKIAVTVFNLCVAWFLLVWWAYMEWHMNGVANAFSELKEAGTSISPNAQMHLDAGDPAAPLSILPSLVQGLFLGSILLIQLSQTWITKK
;
A
#
# COMPACT_ATOMS: atom_id res chain seq x y z
N ALA A 1 -7.17 -14.20 2.05
CA ALA A 1 -5.98 -13.73 1.36
C ALA A 1 -5.83 -12.20 1.40
N LEU A 2 -6.86 -11.43 1.00
CA LEU A 2 -6.76 -9.95 0.99
C LEU A 2 -6.64 -9.37 2.40
N VAL A 3 -7.44 -9.86 3.34
CA VAL A 3 -7.41 -9.41 4.72
C VAL A 3 -6.07 -9.73 5.37
N ILE A 4 -5.52 -10.91 5.09
CA ILE A 4 -4.22 -11.32 5.61
C ILE A 4 -3.11 -10.42 5.04
N SER A 5 -3.12 -10.14 3.73
CA SER A 5 -2.15 -9.26 3.10
C SER A 5 -2.20 -7.84 3.67
N LEU A 6 -3.41 -7.31 3.88
CA LEU A 6 -3.59 -5.99 4.50
C LEU A 6 -3.07 -5.98 5.94
N ALA A 7 -3.42 -7.00 6.72
CA ALA A 7 -2.96 -7.11 8.11
C ALA A 7 -1.44 -7.21 8.19
N MET A 8 -0.80 -7.98 7.30
CA MET A 8 0.65 -8.10 7.25
C MET A 8 1.32 -6.78 6.86
N SER A 9 0.73 -6.05 5.91
CA SER A 9 1.22 -4.74 5.49
C SER A 9 1.17 -3.73 6.63
N LEU A 10 0.06 -3.68 7.36
CA LEU A 10 -0.09 -2.80 8.53
C LEU A 10 0.88 -3.18 9.64
N PHE A 11 1.07 -4.49 9.87
CA PHE A 11 2.05 -4.97 10.83
C PHE A 11 3.47 -4.55 10.44
N ALA A 12 3.83 -4.67 9.16
CA ALA A 12 5.14 -4.26 8.68
C ALA A 12 5.37 -2.75 8.84
N ILE A 13 4.34 -1.93 8.61
CA ILE A 13 4.41 -0.49 8.85
C ILE A 13 4.64 -0.22 10.34
N TRP A 14 3.93 -0.92 11.22
CA TRP A 14 4.10 -0.80 12.66
C TRP A 14 5.51 -1.17 13.10
N VAL A 15 6.05 -2.27 12.58
CA VAL A 15 7.44 -2.69 12.85
C VAL A 15 8.41 -1.59 12.39
N GLY A 16 8.17 -1.00 11.22
CA GLY A 16 8.97 0.12 10.72
C GLY A 16 8.97 1.32 11.66
N PHE A 17 7.81 1.68 12.21
CA PHE A 17 7.71 2.74 13.22
C PHE A 17 8.47 2.38 14.50
N ARG A 18 8.37 1.14 14.94
CA ARG A 18 9.09 0.66 16.12
C ARG A 18 10.61 0.75 15.94
N LEU A 19 11.09 0.32 14.78
CA LEU A 19 12.52 0.37 14.48
C LEU A 19 13.02 1.81 14.39
N SER A 20 12.27 2.67 13.71
CA SER A 20 12.62 4.09 13.56
C SER A 20 12.60 4.81 14.91
N ASN A 21 11.59 4.54 15.72
CA ASN A 21 11.49 5.11 17.06
C ASN A 21 12.61 4.62 17.98
N GLY A 22 13.03 3.36 17.83
CA GLY A 22 14.16 2.81 18.55
C GLY A 22 15.45 3.55 18.26
N ILE A 23 15.69 3.88 16.99
CA ILE A 23 16.86 4.68 16.60
C ILE A 23 16.75 6.09 17.14
N TYR A 24 15.57 6.72 17.04
CA TYR A 24 15.34 8.07 17.55
C TYR A 24 15.67 8.20 19.04
N ASN A 25 15.30 7.20 19.83
CA ASN A 25 15.49 7.20 21.29
C ASN A 25 16.82 6.59 21.74
N ALA A 26 17.60 6.01 20.83
CA ALA A 26 18.88 5.40 21.20
C ALA A 26 19.90 6.45 21.58
N THR A 27 20.70 6.15 22.59
CA THR A 27 21.80 7.01 23.02
C THR A 27 22.97 6.96 22.05
N GLU A 28 23.18 5.78 21.44
CA GLU A 28 24.20 5.57 20.42
C GLU A 28 23.57 4.85 19.23
N THR A 29 23.84 5.35 18.03
CA THR A 29 23.41 4.71 16.79
C THR A 29 24.56 4.69 15.81
N ASN A 30 24.63 3.66 14.96
CA ASN A 30 25.59 3.62 13.88
C ASN A 30 24.89 3.80 12.54
N ILE A 31 25.69 4.17 11.55
CA ILE A 31 25.16 4.43 10.19
C ILE A 31 24.57 3.18 9.56
N ILE A 32 25.10 2.00 9.88
CA ILE A 32 24.62 0.73 9.33
C ILE A 32 23.19 0.47 9.80
N ALA A 33 22.90 0.71 11.08
CA ALA A 33 21.55 0.55 11.62
C ALA A 33 20.57 1.52 10.94
N LYS A 34 20.98 2.77 10.74
CA LYS A 34 20.15 3.77 10.07
C LYS A 34 19.85 3.39 8.63
N ILE A 35 20.86 2.90 7.91
CA ILE A 35 20.69 2.45 6.52
C ILE A 35 19.74 1.24 6.48
N ALA A 36 19.93 0.28 7.37
CA ALA A 36 19.11 -0.93 7.41
C ALA A 36 17.64 -0.60 7.66
N VAL A 37 17.34 0.28 8.61
CA VAL A 37 15.97 0.70 8.90
C VAL A 37 15.38 1.49 7.73
N THR A 38 16.16 2.35 7.10
CA THR A 38 15.72 3.11 5.93
C THR A 38 15.36 2.16 4.78
N VAL A 39 16.22 1.19 4.49
CA VAL A 39 15.95 0.19 3.43
C VAL A 39 14.69 -0.61 3.75
N PHE A 40 14.53 -1.04 4.99
CA PHE A 40 13.34 -1.75 5.43
C PHE A 40 12.08 -0.92 5.17
N ASN A 41 12.07 0.34 5.60
CA ASN A 41 10.91 1.22 5.43
C ASN A 41 10.60 1.48 3.96
N LEU A 42 11.63 1.67 3.13
CA LEU A 42 11.45 1.86 1.69
C LEU A 42 10.91 0.60 1.00
N CYS A 43 11.39 -0.58 1.42
CA CYS A 43 10.90 -1.85 0.89
C CYS A 43 9.43 -2.07 1.25
N VAL A 44 9.02 -1.76 2.47
CA VAL A 44 7.63 -1.86 2.91
C VAL A 44 6.76 -0.91 2.09
N ALA A 45 7.22 0.32 1.88
CA ALA A 45 6.50 1.30 1.08
C ALA A 45 6.33 0.84 -0.37
N TRP A 46 7.39 0.31 -0.98
CA TRP A 46 7.34 -0.24 -2.33
C TRP A 46 6.37 -1.41 -2.42
N PHE A 47 6.46 -2.34 -1.47
CA PHE A 47 5.55 -3.49 -1.40
C PHE A 47 4.09 -3.03 -1.32
N LEU A 48 3.81 -2.02 -0.49
CA LEU A 48 2.46 -1.50 -0.33
C LEU A 48 1.94 -0.85 -1.62
N LEU A 49 2.79 -0.09 -2.34
CA LEU A 49 2.42 0.49 -3.64
C LEU A 49 2.07 -0.60 -4.65
N VAL A 50 2.89 -1.64 -4.73
CA VAL A 50 2.66 -2.77 -5.65
C VAL A 50 1.37 -3.50 -5.26
N TRP A 51 1.16 -3.73 -3.97
CA TRP A 51 -0.04 -4.40 -3.49
C TRP A 51 -1.30 -3.61 -3.85
N TRP A 52 -1.30 -2.29 -3.64
CA TRP A 52 -2.42 -1.43 -4.03
C TRP A 52 -2.68 -1.47 -5.53
N ALA A 53 -1.63 -1.44 -6.34
CA ALA A 53 -1.75 -1.50 -7.79
C ALA A 53 -2.39 -2.83 -8.25
N TYR A 54 -1.95 -3.94 -7.69
CA TYR A 54 -2.52 -5.26 -8.01
C TYR A 54 -3.96 -5.39 -7.54
N MET A 55 -4.28 -4.85 -6.38
CA MET A 55 -5.66 -4.85 -5.86
C MET A 55 -6.59 -4.08 -6.79
N GLU A 56 -6.20 -2.89 -7.18
CA GLU A 56 -6.98 -2.05 -8.07
C GLU A 56 -7.16 -2.72 -9.44
N TRP A 57 -6.08 -3.28 -9.97
CA TRP A 57 -6.12 -4.02 -11.23
C TRP A 57 -7.03 -5.25 -11.14
N HIS A 58 -6.99 -5.97 -10.04
CA HIS A 58 -7.87 -7.12 -9.80
C HIS A 58 -9.34 -6.70 -9.76
N MET A 59 -9.65 -5.62 -9.05
CA MET A 59 -11.02 -5.11 -8.98
C MET A 59 -11.53 -4.66 -10.35
N ASN A 60 -10.67 -4.04 -11.15
CA ASN A 60 -11.01 -3.66 -12.51
C ASN A 60 -11.23 -4.88 -13.40
N GLY A 61 -10.45 -5.94 -13.20
CA GLY A 61 -10.65 -7.22 -13.90
C GLY A 61 -11.98 -7.87 -13.58
N VAL A 62 -12.41 -7.82 -12.32
CA VAL A 62 -13.73 -8.31 -11.89
C VAL A 62 -14.83 -7.50 -12.57
N ALA A 63 -14.69 -6.17 -12.61
CA ALA A 63 -15.64 -5.30 -13.29
C ALA A 63 -15.74 -5.62 -14.79
N ASN A 64 -14.61 -5.91 -15.44
CA ASN A 64 -14.56 -6.29 -16.84
C ASN A 64 -15.33 -7.62 -17.08
N ALA A 65 -15.13 -8.61 -16.21
CA ALA A 65 -15.84 -9.88 -16.30
C ALA A 65 -17.37 -9.68 -16.19
N PHE A 66 -17.82 -8.85 -15.26
CA PHE A 66 -19.25 -8.53 -15.13
C PHE A 66 -19.78 -7.76 -16.33
N SER A 67 -18.97 -6.88 -16.91
CA SER A 67 -19.32 -6.14 -18.12
C SER A 67 -19.56 -7.09 -19.29
N GLU A 68 -18.68 -8.07 -19.49
CA GLU A 68 -18.80 -9.09 -20.52
C GLU A 68 -20.07 -9.93 -20.35
N LEU A 69 -20.38 -10.34 -19.12
CA LEU A 69 -21.60 -11.10 -18.82
C LEU A 69 -22.84 -10.28 -19.14
N LYS A 70 -22.85 -9.00 -18.80
CA LYS A 70 -23.98 -8.10 -19.06
C LYS A 70 -24.19 -7.91 -20.57
N GLU A 71 -23.12 -7.72 -21.34
CA GLU A 71 -23.17 -7.57 -22.80
C GLU A 71 -23.65 -8.85 -23.47
N ALA A 72 -23.36 -10.01 -22.90
CA ALA A 72 -23.83 -11.30 -23.38
C ALA A 72 -25.30 -11.56 -23.05
N GLY A 73 -25.98 -10.63 -22.40
CA GLY A 73 -27.38 -10.74 -22.04
C GLY A 73 -27.66 -11.47 -20.73
N THR A 74 -26.62 -11.80 -20.00
CA THR A 74 -26.76 -12.46 -18.70
C THR A 74 -27.16 -11.43 -17.64
N SER A 75 -28.17 -11.76 -16.83
CA SER A 75 -28.56 -10.93 -15.70
C SER A 75 -27.51 -11.00 -14.60
N ILE A 76 -27.09 -9.85 -14.08
CA ILE A 76 -26.12 -9.77 -12.99
C ILE A 76 -26.79 -9.29 -11.71
N SER A 77 -26.24 -9.70 -10.56
CA SER A 77 -26.77 -9.32 -9.25
C SER A 77 -26.53 -7.83 -8.97
N PRO A 78 -27.26 -7.23 -8.00
CA PRO A 78 -26.99 -5.85 -7.58
C PRO A 78 -25.54 -5.67 -7.09
N ASN A 79 -24.97 -6.65 -6.39
CA ASN A 79 -23.58 -6.59 -5.96
C ASN A 79 -22.60 -6.58 -7.15
N ALA A 80 -22.86 -7.39 -8.16
CA ALA A 80 -22.06 -7.39 -9.39
C ALA A 80 -22.16 -6.05 -10.11
N GLN A 81 -23.34 -5.43 -10.15
CA GLN A 81 -23.51 -4.11 -10.73
C GLN A 81 -22.74 -3.04 -9.95
N MET A 82 -22.68 -3.13 -8.63
CA MET A 82 -21.88 -2.23 -7.81
C MET A 82 -20.39 -2.33 -8.14
N HIS A 83 -19.86 -3.53 -8.35
CA HIS A 83 -18.49 -3.72 -8.79
C HIS A 83 -18.24 -3.12 -10.17
N LEU A 84 -19.19 -3.28 -11.08
CA LEU A 84 -19.10 -2.73 -12.41
C LEU A 84 -19.07 -1.19 -12.38
N ASP A 85 -19.91 -0.58 -11.54
CA ASP A 85 -19.99 0.88 -11.41
C ASP A 85 -18.74 1.46 -10.72
N ALA A 86 -18.16 0.74 -9.76
CA ALA A 86 -17.02 1.20 -9.00
C ALA A 86 -15.68 0.99 -9.72
N GLY A 87 -15.58 0.00 -10.62
CA GLY A 87 -14.35 -0.33 -11.33
C GLY A 87 -14.27 0.34 -12.71
N ASP A 88 -13.08 0.37 -13.26
CA ASP A 88 -12.82 0.76 -14.65
C ASP A 88 -12.27 -0.45 -15.39
N PRO A 89 -13.13 -1.15 -16.20
CA PRO A 89 -12.70 -2.36 -16.89
C PRO A 89 -11.56 -2.13 -17.90
N ALA A 90 -11.38 -0.90 -18.35
CA ALA A 90 -10.36 -0.55 -19.33
C ALA A 90 -9.09 -0.02 -18.71
N ALA A 91 -9.04 0.14 -17.38
CA ALA A 91 -7.89 0.72 -16.70
C ALA A 91 -6.67 -0.21 -16.75
N PRO A 92 -5.50 0.27 -17.18
CA PRO A 92 -4.26 -0.52 -17.13
C PRO A 92 -3.74 -0.61 -15.70
N LEU A 93 -2.85 -1.59 -15.46
CA LEU A 93 -2.11 -1.68 -14.20
C LEU A 93 -1.21 -0.45 -14.06
N SER A 94 -1.35 0.26 -12.95
CA SER A 94 -0.52 1.42 -12.65
C SER A 94 -0.03 1.36 -11.21
N ILE A 95 1.26 1.61 -11.00
CA ILE A 95 1.87 1.67 -9.68
C ILE A 95 1.69 3.05 -9.04
N LEU A 96 1.29 4.04 -9.84
CA LEU A 96 1.10 5.40 -9.33
C LEU A 96 -0.05 5.44 -8.33
N PRO A 97 0.20 5.90 -7.10
CA PRO A 97 -0.87 5.99 -6.09
C PRO A 97 -1.83 7.14 -6.40
N SER A 98 -3.04 7.04 -5.87
CA SER A 98 -3.95 8.18 -5.83
C SER A 98 -3.37 9.26 -4.90
N LEU A 99 -3.95 10.48 -4.95
CA LEU A 99 -3.50 11.56 -4.08
C LEU A 99 -3.56 11.16 -2.60
N VAL A 100 -4.65 10.53 -2.17
CA VAL A 100 -4.84 10.10 -0.78
C VAL A 100 -3.82 9.03 -0.40
N GLN A 101 -3.61 8.03 -1.26
CA GLN A 101 -2.62 6.97 -1.03
C GLN A 101 -1.20 7.54 -0.97
N GLY A 102 -0.89 8.47 -1.86
CA GLY A 102 0.41 9.14 -1.89
C GLY A 102 0.66 9.96 -0.63
N LEU A 103 -0.32 10.71 -0.17
CA LEU A 103 -0.22 11.48 1.08
C LEU A 103 -0.07 10.56 2.29
N PHE A 104 -0.83 9.49 2.35
CA PHE A 104 -0.76 8.51 3.43
C PHE A 104 0.64 7.89 3.52
N LEU A 105 1.12 7.36 2.41
CA LEU A 105 2.42 6.70 2.35
C LEU A 105 3.57 7.69 2.56
N GLY A 106 3.47 8.87 1.97
CA GLY A 106 4.44 9.95 2.15
C GLY A 106 4.54 10.39 3.59
N SER A 107 3.41 10.52 4.29
CA SER A 107 3.38 10.86 5.72
C SER A 107 4.07 9.80 6.57
N ILE A 108 3.80 8.51 6.31
CA ILE A 108 4.44 7.40 7.01
C ILE A 108 5.96 7.46 6.81
N LEU A 109 6.42 7.59 5.57
CA LEU A 109 7.84 7.65 5.26
C LEU A 109 8.51 8.87 5.87
N LEU A 110 7.84 10.02 5.84
CA LEU A 110 8.36 11.25 6.44
C LEU A 110 8.63 11.07 7.93
N ILE A 111 7.67 10.50 8.65
CA ILE A 111 7.82 10.23 10.09
C ILE A 111 8.94 9.24 10.34
N GLN A 112 8.95 8.11 9.60
CA GLN A 112 9.95 7.06 9.79
C GLN A 112 11.36 7.53 9.48
N LEU A 113 11.54 8.23 8.36
CA LEU A 113 12.85 8.74 7.96
C LEU A 113 13.32 9.85 8.90
N SER A 114 12.42 10.71 9.35
CA SER A 114 12.75 11.76 10.32
C SER A 114 13.26 11.14 11.63
N GLN A 115 12.57 10.13 12.15
CA GLN A 115 12.98 9.45 13.38
C GLN A 115 14.28 8.70 13.22
N THR A 116 14.55 8.17 12.03
CA THR A 116 15.78 7.43 11.75
C THR A 116 17.00 8.35 11.65
N TRP A 117 16.86 9.49 10.98
CA TRP A 117 18.00 10.34 10.63
C TRP A 117 18.13 11.58 11.49
N ILE A 118 17.03 12.09 12.05
CA ILE A 118 17.03 13.24 12.97
C ILE A 118 16.89 12.70 14.38
N THR A 119 18.03 12.43 15.02
CA THR A 119 18.01 11.86 16.36
C THR A 119 17.68 12.90 17.41
N LYS A 120 17.09 12.43 18.51
CA LYS A 120 16.80 13.24 19.67
C LYS A 120 18.10 13.63 20.37
N LYS A 121 18.30 14.92 20.55
CA LYS A 121 19.42 15.43 21.35
C LYS A 121 18.99 16.67 22.13
#